data_8f731417562606d27a0759f1ffb546a2
#
_entry.id   8f731417562606d27a0759f1ffb546a2
#
_cell.length_a   1.000
_cell.length_b   1.000
_cell.length_c   1.000
_cell.angle_alpha   90.00
_cell.angle_beta   90.00
_cell.angle_gamma   90.00
#
_symmetry.space_group_name_H-M   'P 1'
#
loop_
_entity.id
_entity.type
_entity.pdbx_description
1 polymer ?
#
loop_
_entity_poly.entity_id
_entity_poly.type
_entity_poly.pdbx_seq_one_letter_code
_entity_poly.pdbx_strand_id
1 'polypeptide(L)'
;FKKALKNEISQLKEEVSEKDCADFETQGINIIPHIMPAMDEYFGEFSLVSSEEELHERLDFDTDNNFTFKGYVDCLIKTPDGKFHVIDWKSCSWGWDMRKRTDPMVTYQLTYYKHFLSEKRGIQKENIETHFALLKRTGKKDKVELFRVTSGQKKTNNALKLLEQSVYNIDRQ
;
A
#
# COMPACT_ATOMS: atom_id res chain seq x y z
N PHE A 1 -7.75 15.77 10.84
CA PHE A 1 -7.66 14.39 11.32
C PHE A 1 -8.83 14.00 12.21
N LYS A 2 -9.03 14.61 13.41
CA LYS A 2 -10.10 14.26 14.37
C LYS A 2 -11.49 14.20 13.74
N LYS A 3 -11.84 15.18 12.87
CA LYS A 3 -13.14 15.22 12.19
C LYS A 3 -13.26 14.06 11.17
N ALA A 4 -12.20 13.76 10.42
CA ALA A 4 -12.18 12.63 9.49
C ALA A 4 -12.31 11.29 10.24
N LEU A 5 -11.52 11.09 11.30
CA LEU A 5 -11.60 9.87 12.12
C LEU A 5 -13.01 9.64 12.68
N LYS A 6 -13.66 10.68 13.22
CA LYS A 6 -15.04 10.57 13.71
C LYS A 6 -16.04 10.19 12.61
N ASN A 7 -15.86 10.76 11.42
CA ASN A 7 -16.69 10.43 10.26
C ASN A 7 -16.54 8.95 9.87
N GLU A 8 -15.29 8.46 9.77
CA GLU A 8 -15.02 7.06 9.44
C GLU A 8 -15.61 6.11 10.49
N ILE A 9 -15.39 6.38 11.79
CA ILE A 9 -15.95 5.58 12.87
C ILE A 9 -17.48 5.54 12.80
N SER A 10 -18.14 6.66 12.48
CA SER A 10 -19.60 6.72 12.38
C SER A 10 -20.19 5.90 11.22
N GLN A 11 -19.38 5.52 10.23
CA GLN A 11 -19.78 4.71 9.08
C GLN A 11 -19.53 3.20 9.29
N LEU A 12 -18.82 2.82 10.36
CA LEU A 12 -18.60 1.42 10.69
C LEU A 12 -19.91 0.74 11.08
N LYS A 13 -20.08 -0.51 10.65
CA LYS A 13 -21.24 -1.34 11.03
C LYS A 13 -21.15 -1.87 12.45
N GLU A 14 -19.96 -1.87 13.03
CA GLU A 14 -19.67 -2.35 14.38
C GLU A 14 -19.46 -1.16 15.33
N GLU A 15 -19.94 -1.29 16.56
CA GLU A 15 -19.69 -0.29 17.59
C GLU A 15 -18.23 -0.32 18.02
N VAL A 16 -17.56 0.82 17.91
CA VAL A 16 -16.20 1.02 18.42
C VAL A 16 -16.31 1.60 19.82
N SER A 17 -15.63 0.99 20.80
CA SER A 17 -15.66 1.48 22.18
C SER A 17 -15.07 2.90 22.28
N GLU A 18 -15.57 3.69 23.23
CA GLU A 18 -15.03 5.04 23.49
C GLU A 18 -13.52 5.02 23.79
N LYS A 19 -13.07 3.96 24.47
CA LYS A 19 -11.65 3.74 24.76
C LYS A 19 -10.83 3.56 23.47
N ASP A 20 -11.31 2.68 22.56
CA ASP A 20 -10.60 2.46 21.29
C ASP A 20 -10.59 3.72 20.43
N CYS A 21 -11.69 4.48 20.40
CA CYS A 21 -11.75 5.77 19.73
C CYS A 21 -10.70 6.76 20.27
N ALA A 22 -10.58 6.86 21.60
CA ALA A 22 -9.59 7.73 22.25
C ALA A 22 -8.15 7.26 21.99
N ASP A 23 -7.93 5.95 21.99
CA ASP A 23 -6.63 5.35 21.67
C ASP A 23 -6.23 5.61 20.21
N PHE A 24 -7.13 5.44 19.25
CA PHE A 24 -6.89 5.74 17.84
C PHE A 24 -6.63 7.23 17.60
N GLU A 25 -7.40 8.10 18.25
CA GLU A 25 -7.18 9.55 18.17
C GLU A 25 -5.80 9.94 18.69
N THR A 26 -5.41 9.40 19.85
CA THR A 26 -4.11 9.66 20.47
C THR A 26 -2.96 9.15 19.58
N GLN A 27 -3.08 7.94 19.02
CA GLN A 27 -2.08 7.37 18.11
C GLN A 27 -1.94 8.23 16.85
N GLY A 28 -3.04 8.63 16.23
CA GLY A 28 -3.02 9.47 15.05
C GLY A 28 -2.38 10.83 15.29
N ILE A 29 -2.73 11.52 16.40
CA ILE A 29 -2.12 12.79 16.78
C ILE A 29 -0.61 12.66 16.95
N ASN A 30 -0.15 11.53 17.48
CA ASN A 30 1.27 11.28 17.73
C ASN A 30 2.05 10.87 16.47
N ILE A 31 1.40 10.34 15.44
CA ILE A 31 2.08 9.83 14.22
C ILE A 31 2.03 10.86 13.09
N ILE A 32 0.89 11.47 12.83
CA ILE A 32 0.65 12.33 11.66
C ILE A 32 1.71 13.45 11.50
N PRO A 33 2.15 14.15 12.55
CA PRO A 33 3.16 15.19 12.41
C PRO A 33 4.51 14.69 11.90
N HIS A 34 4.77 13.38 11.96
CA HIS A 34 6.02 12.76 11.53
C HIS A 34 5.98 12.26 10.07
N ILE A 35 4.81 12.24 9.43
CA ILE A 35 4.67 11.68 8.08
C ILE A 35 5.43 12.53 7.06
N MET A 36 5.11 13.82 6.95
CA MET A 36 5.75 14.69 5.94
C MET A 36 7.26 14.81 6.16
N PRO A 37 7.77 15.06 7.39
CA PRO A 37 9.21 15.05 7.60
C PRO A 37 9.91 13.75 7.16
N ALA A 38 9.31 12.59 7.43
CA ALA A 38 9.87 11.31 6.99
C ALA A 38 9.82 11.13 5.46
N MET A 39 8.76 11.63 4.81
CA MET A 39 8.63 11.62 3.35
C MET A 39 9.69 12.55 2.71
N ASP A 40 9.86 13.77 3.23
CA ASP A 40 10.84 14.73 2.75
C ASP A 40 12.27 14.21 2.92
N GLU A 41 12.58 13.57 4.06
CA GLU A 41 13.88 12.95 4.31
C GLU A 41 14.17 11.80 3.34
N TYR A 42 13.15 10.99 3.03
CA TYR A 42 13.32 9.78 2.24
C TYR A 42 13.33 10.03 0.72
N PHE A 43 12.45 10.90 0.22
CA PHE A 43 12.26 11.15 -1.22
C PHE A 43 12.88 12.48 -1.69
N GLY A 44 13.13 13.41 -0.79
CA GLY A 44 13.44 14.80 -1.14
C GLY A 44 12.22 15.51 -1.70
N GLU A 45 12.40 16.27 -2.76
CA GLU A 45 11.30 16.95 -3.46
C GLU A 45 10.40 15.95 -4.18
N PHE A 46 9.10 16.07 -4.01
CA PHE A 46 8.11 15.25 -4.70
C PHE A 46 6.78 16.00 -4.89
N SER A 47 5.95 15.50 -5.78
CA SER A 47 4.58 15.94 -5.98
C SER A 47 3.60 14.79 -5.75
N LEU A 48 2.48 15.04 -5.07
CA LEU A 48 1.39 14.08 -4.96
C LEU A 48 0.71 13.94 -6.32
N VAL A 49 0.60 12.69 -6.79
CA VAL A 49 -0.08 12.36 -8.05
C VAL A 49 -1.52 11.92 -7.77
N SER A 50 -1.70 11.00 -6.80
CA SER A 50 -3.01 10.52 -6.38
C SER A 50 -2.95 9.91 -4.99
N SER A 51 -4.10 9.86 -4.32
CA SER A 51 -4.34 9.10 -3.09
C SER A 51 -5.54 8.20 -3.30
N GLU A 52 -5.55 7.03 -2.65
CA GLU A 52 -6.63 6.03 -2.77
C GLU A 52 -6.96 5.70 -4.24
N GLU A 53 -5.92 5.55 -5.07
CA GLU A 53 -6.15 5.28 -6.48
C GLU A 53 -6.64 3.86 -6.71
N GLU A 54 -7.88 3.74 -7.18
CA GLU A 54 -8.48 2.44 -7.49
C GLU A 54 -7.79 1.79 -8.69
N LEU A 55 -7.37 0.55 -8.51
CA LEU A 55 -7.00 -0.37 -9.59
C LEU A 55 -8.15 -1.35 -9.76
N HIS A 56 -8.75 -1.38 -10.94
CA HIS A 56 -9.85 -2.28 -11.28
C HIS A 56 -9.62 -2.80 -12.70
N GLU A 57 -8.76 -3.82 -12.79
CA GLU A 57 -8.22 -4.30 -14.05
C GLU A 57 -8.73 -5.69 -14.35
N ARG A 58 -9.19 -5.90 -15.61
CA ARG A 58 -9.62 -7.23 -16.05
C ARG A 58 -8.43 -8.18 -16.05
N LEU A 59 -8.68 -9.42 -15.61
CA LEU A 59 -7.71 -10.50 -15.67
C LEU A 59 -8.02 -11.35 -16.90
N ASP A 60 -7.09 -11.34 -17.86
CA ASP A 60 -7.22 -12.14 -19.09
C ASP A 60 -6.64 -13.55 -18.86
N PHE A 61 -7.27 -14.30 -17.96
CA PHE A 61 -6.97 -15.72 -17.74
C PHE A 61 -7.96 -16.59 -18.50
N ASP A 62 -7.53 -17.80 -18.86
CA ASP A 62 -8.39 -18.81 -19.52
C ASP A 62 -9.29 -19.48 -18.48
N THR A 63 -10.41 -18.79 -18.16
CA THR A 63 -11.40 -19.19 -17.15
C THR A 63 -12.81 -19.04 -17.70
N ASP A 64 -13.76 -19.82 -17.17
CA ASP A 64 -15.17 -19.76 -17.59
C ASP A 64 -15.85 -18.44 -17.18
N ASN A 65 -15.38 -17.83 -16.09
CA ASN A 65 -15.88 -16.57 -15.57
C ASN A 65 -14.90 -15.41 -15.79
N ASN A 66 -15.44 -14.19 -15.84
CA ASN A 66 -14.63 -12.99 -15.91
C ASN A 66 -14.20 -12.56 -14.51
N PHE A 67 -12.90 -12.46 -14.30
CA PHE A 67 -12.32 -11.98 -13.06
C PHE A 67 -11.67 -10.61 -13.24
N THR A 68 -11.64 -9.84 -12.16
CA THR A 68 -10.97 -8.53 -12.11
C THR A 68 -10.05 -8.46 -10.90
N PHE A 69 -8.89 -7.85 -11.09
CA PHE A 69 -8.05 -7.42 -9.97
C PHE A 69 -8.62 -6.12 -9.42
N LYS A 70 -8.87 -6.07 -8.13
CA LYS A 70 -9.27 -4.85 -7.44
C LYS A 70 -8.29 -4.54 -6.32
N GLY A 71 -7.83 -3.30 -6.28
CA GLY A 71 -6.95 -2.79 -5.23
C GLY A 71 -6.98 -1.27 -5.17
N TYR A 72 -6.41 -0.71 -4.11
CA TYR A 72 -6.28 0.74 -3.93
C TYR A 72 -4.84 1.06 -3.60
N VAL A 73 -4.25 1.98 -4.36
CA VAL A 73 -2.92 2.52 -4.08
C VAL A 73 -3.10 3.66 -3.09
N ASP A 74 -2.65 3.48 -1.86
CA ASP A 74 -2.87 4.45 -0.78
C ASP A 74 -2.30 5.83 -1.14
N CYS A 75 -1.07 5.87 -1.71
CA CYS A 75 -0.43 7.11 -2.10
C CYS A 75 0.50 6.89 -3.29
N LEU A 76 0.37 7.73 -4.31
CA LEU A 76 1.25 7.79 -5.47
C LEU A 76 1.87 9.17 -5.56
N ILE A 77 3.20 9.24 -5.53
CA ILE A 77 3.97 10.47 -5.69
C ILE A 77 4.89 10.38 -6.91
N LYS A 78 5.36 11.53 -7.37
CA LYS A 78 6.36 11.64 -8.44
C LYS A 78 7.50 12.53 -7.99
N THR A 79 8.74 12.06 -8.21
CA THR A 79 9.98 12.81 -7.95
C THR A 79 10.46 13.54 -9.21
N PRO A 80 11.33 14.57 -9.07
CA PRO A 80 11.83 15.37 -10.20
C PRO A 80 12.59 14.56 -11.26
N ASP A 81 13.17 13.42 -10.90
CA ASP A 81 13.83 12.48 -11.83
C ASP A 81 12.85 11.71 -12.72
N GLY A 82 11.55 11.97 -12.57
CA GLY A 82 10.48 11.37 -13.37
C GLY A 82 9.95 10.04 -12.85
N LYS A 83 10.46 9.53 -11.75
CA LYS A 83 10.00 8.29 -11.16
C LYS A 83 8.69 8.46 -10.39
N PHE A 84 7.89 7.42 -10.45
CA PHE A 84 6.67 7.27 -9.65
C PHE A 84 6.93 6.33 -8.47
N HIS A 85 6.44 6.72 -7.31
CA HIS A 85 6.60 5.93 -6.09
C HIS A 85 5.22 5.56 -5.54
N VAL A 86 4.92 4.27 -5.57
CA VAL A 86 3.76 3.68 -4.91
C VAL A 86 4.11 3.48 -3.44
N ILE A 87 3.32 4.06 -2.57
CA ILE A 87 3.51 3.97 -1.11
C ILE A 87 2.26 3.34 -0.51
N ASP A 88 2.45 2.28 0.26
CA ASP A 88 1.41 1.60 1.00
C ASP A 88 1.66 1.77 2.50
N TRP A 89 0.67 2.35 3.19
CA TRP A 89 0.74 2.64 4.61
C TRP A 89 0.39 1.42 5.45
N LYS A 90 1.24 1.07 6.39
CA LYS A 90 1.00 -0.06 7.29
C LYS A 90 1.17 0.35 8.75
N SER A 91 0.10 0.26 9.52
CA SER A 91 0.20 0.44 10.96
C SER A 91 0.85 -0.78 11.63
N CYS A 92 1.74 -0.55 12.56
CA CYS A 92 2.39 -1.60 13.33
C CYS A 92 2.76 -1.09 14.73
N SER A 93 3.08 -2.00 15.64
CA SER A 93 3.53 -1.60 16.99
C SER A 93 4.95 -1.06 16.97
N TRP A 94 5.92 -1.80 16.42
CA TRP A 94 7.36 -1.52 16.57
C TRP A 94 8.12 -1.31 15.26
N GLY A 95 7.59 -1.79 14.16
CA GLY A 95 8.27 -1.93 12.87
C GLY A 95 8.22 -3.39 12.40
N TRP A 96 8.88 -3.67 11.29
CA TRP A 96 8.94 -5.02 10.72
C TRP A 96 10.38 -5.53 10.71
N ASP A 97 10.56 -6.79 11.10
CA ASP A 97 11.82 -7.51 10.94
C ASP A 97 12.10 -7.84 9.45
N MET A 98 13.31 -8.30 9.16
CA MET A 98 13.73 -8.62 7.80
C MET A 98 12.90 -9.76 7.18
N ARG A 99 12.43 -10.71 7.97
CA ARG A 99 11.61 -11.82 7.49
C ARG A 99 10.29 -11.29 6.92
N LYS A 100 9.59 -10.43 7.67
CA LYS A 100 8.34 -9.83 7.23
C LYS A 100 8.53 -8.88 6.04
N ARG A 101 9.64 -8.11 6.02
CA ARG A 101 9.94 -7.19 4.90
C ARG A 101 10.18 -7.91 3.58
N THR A 102 10.62 -9.14 3.61
CA THR A 102 10.94 -9.95 2.42
C THR A 102 9.91 -11.04 2.11
N ASP A 103 8.91 -11.21 2.97
CA ASP A 103 7.86 -12.21 2.79
C ASP A 103 7.09 -11.96 1.48
N PRO A 104 7.05 -12.93 0.56
CA PRO A 104 6.29 -12.81 -0.68
C PRO A 104 4.81 -12.49 -0.43
N MET A 105 4.18 -13.11 0.56
CA MET A 105 2.75 -12.90 0.88
C MET A 105 2.46 -11.47 1.29
N VAL A 106 3.43 -10.76 1.84
CA VAL A 106 3.32 -9.34 2.20
C VAL A 106 3.68 -8.45 1.00
N THR A 107 4.79 -8.77 0.33
CA THR A 107 5.36 -7.90 -0.70
C THR A 107 4.72 -8.03 -2.08
N TYR A 108 3.94 -9.09 -2.34
CA TYR A 108 3.22 -9.25 -3.61
C TYR A 108 2.12 -8.20 -3.79
N GLN A 109 1.55 -7.66 -2.73
CA GLN A 109 0.63 -6.52 -2.83
C GLN A 109 1.25 -5.38 -3.65
N LEU A 110 2.45 -4.94 -3.27
CA LEU A 110 3.18 -3.90 -3.99
C LEU A 110 3.61 -4.33 -5.41
N THR A 111 3.88 -5.62 -5.62
CA THR A 111 4.21 -6.16 -6.94
C THR A 111 3.00 -6.07 -7.88
N TYR A 112 1.81 -6.40 -7.40
CA TYR A 112 0.56 -6.23 -8.14
C TYR A 112 0.25 -4.77 -8.42
N TYR A 113 0.39 -3.90 -7.43
CA TYR A 113 0.18 -2.45 -7.61
C TYR A 113 1.09 -1.88 -8.69
N LYS A 114 2.38 -2.22 -8.67
CA LYS A 114 3.33 -1.81 -9.71
C LYS A 114 2.91 -2.32 -11.10
N HIS A 115 2.51 -3.57 -11.20
CA HIS A 115 2.11 -4.20 -12.47
C HIS A 115 0.87 -3.53 -13.05
N PHE A 116 -0.23 -3.50 -12.31
CA PHE A 116 -1.49 -2.98 -12.78
C PHE A 116 -1.50 -1.46 -12.94
N LEU A 117 -0.79 -0.72 -12.09
CA LEU A 117 -0.61 0.73 -12.26
C LEU A 117 0.17 1.06 -13.55
N SER A 118 1.21 0.27 -13.86
CA SER A 118 1.97 0.40 -15.10
C SER A 118 1.05 0.24 -16.32
N GLU A 119 0.20 -0.76 -16.33
CA GLU A 119 -0.75 -1.01 -17.42
C GLU A 119 -1.82 0.08 -17.50
N LYS A 120 -2.46 0.41 -16.38
CA LYS A 120 -3.50 1.44 -16.32
C LYS A 120 -3.04 2.80 -16.79
N ARG A 121 -1.82 3.23 -16.41
CA ARG A 121 -1.30 4.57 -16.70
C ARG A 121 -0.33 4.62 -17.88
N GLY A 122 0.03 3.48 -18.47
CA GLY A 122 1.03 3.41 -19.54
C GLY A 122 2.44 3.83 -19.06
N ILE A 123 2.74 3.67 -17.76
CA ILE A 123 4.04 4.02 -17.19
C ILE A 123 4.96 2.81 -17.31
N GLN A 124 6.17 3.00 -17.83
CA GLN A 124 7.17 1.92 -17.86
C GLN A 124 7.47 1.42 -16.45
N LYS A 125 7.52 0.10 -16.26
CA LYS A 125 7.73 -0.54 -14.93
C LYS A 125 9.03 -0.11 -14.25
N GLU A 126 10.05 0.23 -15.04
CA GLU A 126 11.34 0.73 -14.56
C GLU A 126 11.22 2.10 -13.88
N ASN A 127 10.23 2.88 -14.26
CA ASN A 127 9.93 4.19 -13.69
C ASN A 127 8.97 4.14 -12.48
N ILE A 128 8.58 2.94 -12.03
CA ILE A 128 7.74 2.76 -10.84
C ILE A 128 8.56 2.07 -9.76
N GLU A 129 8.69 2.70 -8.62
CA GLU A 129 9.25 2.14 -7.39
C GLU A 129 8.14 1.92 -6.36
N THR A 130 8.33 0.95 -5.49
CA THR A 130 7.31 0.60 -4.49
C THR A 130 7.88 0.58 -3.09
N HIS A 131 7.10 1.08 -2.13
CA HIS A 131 7.54 1.31 -0.76
C HIS A 131 6.45 0.93 0.23
N PHE A 132 6.85 0.37 1.37
CA PHE A 132 6.02 0.39 2.56
C PHE A 132 6.42 1.58 3.43
N ALA A 133 5.41 2.22 4.02
CA ALA A 133 5.57 3.23 5.03
C ALA A 133 4.93 2.72 6.33
N LEU A 134 5.77 2.38 7.31
CA LEU A 134 5.33 1.87 8.59
C LEU A 134 4.98 3.00 9.53
N LEU A 135 3.76 3.01 10.04
CA LEU A 135 3.26 3.90 11.06
C LEU A 135 3.36 3.20 12.43
N LYS A 136 4.39 3.55 13.22
CA LYS A 136 4.73 2.85 14.46
C LYS A 136 3.96 3.43 15.63
N ARG A 137 2.96 2.72 16.12
CA ARG A 137 2.07 3.17 17.19
C ARG A 137 2.78 3.37 18.53
N THR A 138 3.72 2.48 18.87
CA THR A 138 4.42 2.48 20.16
C THR A 138 5.84 3.01 20.08
N GLY A 139 6.34 3.37 18.89
CA GLY A 139 7.66 3.96 18.70
C GLY A 139 7.79 5.27 19.47
N LYS A 140 8.86 5.45 20.24
CA LYS A 140 9.16 6.70 20.94
C LYS A 140 9.86 7.72 20.02
N LYS A 141 10.74 7.23 19.16
CA LYS A 141 11.41 7.94 18.07
C LYS A 141 11.05 7.23 16.77
N ASP A 142 11.30 7.85 15.63
CA ASP A 142 11.08 7.26 14.32
C ASP A 142 9.68 6.67 14.16
N LYS A 143 8.67 7.52 14.32
CA LYS A 143 7.25 7.15 14.24
C LYS A 143 6.86 6.62 12.86
N VAL A 144 7.57 7.06 11.83
CA VAL A 144 7.36 6.66 10.42
C VAL A 144 8.65 6.09 9.88
N GLU A 145 8.57 4.95 9.22
CA GLU A 145 9.71 4.30 8.60
C GLU A 145 9.35 3.88 7.18
N LEU A 146 10.06 4.43 6.20
CA LEU A 146 9.90 4.06 4.80
C LEU A 146 11.01 3.10 4.38
N PHE A 147 10.63 2.11 3.57
CA PHE A 147 11.62 1.26 2.91
C PHE A 147 11.11 0.77 1.56
N ARG A 148 12.05 0.63 0.63
CA ARG A 148 11.78 0.19 -0.72
C ARG A 148 11.60 -1.33 -0.77
N VAL A 149 10.62 -1.78 -1.55
CA VAL A 149 10.41 -3.17 -1.92
C VAL A 149 10.68 -3.34 -3.40
N THR A 150 11.66 -4.14 -3.76
CA THR A 150 12.00 -4.39 -5.16
C THR A 150 11.12 -5.49 -5.75
N SER A 151 10.67 -5.28 -6.99
CA SER A 151 9.90 -6.25 -7.77
C SER A 151 10.49 -6.33 -9.17
N GLY A 152 11.48 -7.21 -9.32
CA GLY A 152 12.04 -7.54 -10.64
C GLY A 152 11.16 -8.55 -11.39
N GLN A 153 11.48 -8.81 -12.66
CA GLN A 153 10.67 -9.66 -13.55
C GLN A 153 10.33 -11.03 -12.96
N LYS A 154 11.30 -11.71 -12.35
CA LYS A 154 11.05 -13.03 -11.72
C LYS A 154 10.01 -12.96 -10.61
N LYS A 155 10.07 -11.93 -9.74
CA LYS A 155 9.11 -11.75 -8.65
C LYS A 155 7.73 -11.42 -9.20
N THR A 156 7.65 -10.57 -10.22
CA THR A 156 6.40 -10.24 -10.90
C THR A 156 5.76 -11.47 -11.52
N ASN A 157 6.53 -12.28 -12.25
CA ASN A 157 6.02 -13.52 -12.84
C ASN A 157 5.51 -14.51 -11.79
N ASN A 158 6.22 -14.67 -10.67
CA ASN A 158 5.78 -15.53 -9.57
C ASN A 158 4.47 -15.02 -8.93
N ALA A 159 4.34 -13.72 -8.75
CA ALA A 159 3.14 -13.11 -8.19
C ALA A 159 1.94 -13.31 -9.14
N LEU A 160 2.10 -13.03 -10.43
CA LEU A 160 1.04 -13.22 -11.42
C LEU A 160 0.63 -14.69 -11.55
N LYS A 161 1.59 -15.62 -11.53
CA LYS A 161 1.28 -17.05 -11.52
C LYS A 161 0.48 -17.46 -10.28
N LEU A 162 0.80 -16.92 -9.12
CA LEU A 162 0.03 -17.18 -7.90
C LEU A 162 -1.40 -16.63 -8.01
N LEU A 163 -1.56 -15.43 -8.58
CA LEU A 163 -2.87 -14.82 -8.82
C LEU A 163 -3.70 -15.69 -9.76
N GLU A 164 -3.13 -16.11 -10.89
CA GLU A 164 -3.76 -17.00 -11.87
C GLU A 164 -4.21 -18.33 -11.23
N GLN A 165 -3.34 -18.99 -10.47
CA GLN A 165 -3.69 -20.23 -9.75
C GLN A 165 -4.83 -20.00 -8.75
N SER A 166 -4.84 -18.86 -8.07
CA SER A 166 -5.92 -18.54 -7.13
C SER A 166 -7.25 -18.37 -7.84
N VAL A 167 -7.24 -17.68 -8.98
CA VAL A 167 -8.43 -17.50 -9.84
C VAL A 167 -8.93 -18.84 -10.36
N TYR A 168 -8.07 -19.70 -10.90
CA TYR A 168 -8.48 -21.06 -11.35
C TYR A 168 -9.08 -21.90 -10.22
N ASN A 169 -8.55 -21.80 -9.02
CA ASN A 169 -9.11 -22.53 -7.87
C ASN A 169 -10.50 -22.04 -7.48
N ILE A 170 -10.79 -20.75 -7.67
CA ILE A 170 -12.11 -20.17 -7.41
C ILE A 170 -13.08 -20.52 -8.54
N ASP A 171 -12.65 -20.47 -9.80
CA ASP A 171 -13.46 -20.71 -10.98
C ASP A 171 -14.01 -22.16 -11.05
N ARG A 172 -13.32 -23.09 -10.40
CA ARG A 172 -13.69 -24.53 -10.37
C ARG A 172 -14.47 -24.97 -9.14
N GLN A 173 -14.84 -24.06 -8.25
CA GLN A 173 -15.69 -24.32 -7.08
C GLN A 173 -17.16 -24.11 -7.42
#